data_6c3d8ea145f98a9d122e51d14b2b4760
#
_entry.id   6c3d8ea145f98a9d122e51d14b2b4760
#
_cell.length_a   1.000
_cell.length_b   1.000
_cell.length_c   1.000
_cell.angle_alpha   90.00
_cell.angle_beta   90.00
_cell.angle_gamma   90.00
#
_symmetry.space_group_name_H-M   'P 1'
#
loop_
_entity.id
_entity.type
_entity.pdbx_description
1 polymer ?
#
loop_
_entity_poly.entity_id
_entity_poly.type
_entity_poly.pdbx_seq_one_letter_code
_entity_poly.pdbx_strand_id
1 'polypeptide(L)'
;MNLSDYYLPVLAFHVISVLSWMAMLFYLPRLYVYHQENKDKKEFIEIVKIQEYKLYKYIGVPAMWATIASGVFMIIANPDLFKQGWFHAKLLLIIILIGYSHSLGVYLNKLKKDECKKEGKFFRAYNEVPTVLAILIVTYVILKDIPILFSIGITLFFAFVMYKIMTVKEKTEDKENQDASIH
;
A
#
# COMPACT_ATOMS: atom_id res chain seq x y z
N MET A 1 30.82 2.74 -22.67
CA MET A 1 29.66 3.35 -21.99
C MET A 1 29.42 2.51 -20.76
N ASN A 2 29.80 3.00 -19.56
CA ASN A 2 29.73 2.21 -18.32
C ASN A 2 28.30 2.29 -17.76
N LEU A 3 27.72 1.14 -17.40
CA LEU A 3 26.38 1.10 -16.75
C LEU A 3 26.34 1.94 -15.47
N SER A 4 27.50 2.10 -14.80
CA SER A 4 27.64 2.95 -13.61
C SER A 4 27.26 4.42 -13.84
N ASP A 5 27.46 4.94 -15.07
CA ASP A 5 27.19 6.34 -15.40
C ASP A 5 25.67 6.64 -15.38
N TYR A 6 24.85 5.62 -15.58
CA TYR A 6 23.38 5.71 -15.55
C TYR A 6 22.75 5.37 -14.22
N TYR A 7 23.55 4.95 -13.23
CA TYR A 7 23.02 4.50 -11.93
C TYR A 7 22.21 5.58 -11.21
N LEU A 8 22.72 6.80 -11.11
CA LEU A 8 22.05 7.90 -10.41
C LEU A 8 20.76 8.36 -11.12
N PRO A 9 20.73 8.57 -12.44
CA PRO A 9 19.46 8.85 -13.15
C PRO A 9 18.43 7.75 -12.99
N VAL A 10 18.83 6.47 -13.06
CA VAL A 10 17.91 5.34 -12.86
C VAL A 10 17.45 5.26 -11.41
N LEU A 11 18.30 5.55 -10.44
CA LEU A 11 17.91 5.63 -9.04
C LEU A 11 16.87 6.73 -8.80
N ALA A 12 17.05 7.91 -9.40
CA ALA A 12 16.05 8.99 -9.32
C ALA A 12 14.70 8.54 -9.90
N PHE A 13 14.72 7.93 -11.09
CA PHE A 13 13.50 7.38 -11.72
C PHE A 13 12.87 6.28 -10.85
N HIS A 14 13.68 5.39 -10.25
CA HIS A 14 13.21 4.36 -9.34
C HIS A 14 12.48 4.96 -8.13
N VAL A 15 13.07 5.96 -7.49
CA VAL A 15 12.46 6.62 -6.31
C VAL A 15 11.13 7.28 -6.69
N ILE A 16 11.07 8.01 -7.82
CA ILE A 16 9.81 8.62 -8.30
C ILE A 16 8.74 7.55 -8.56
N SER A 17 9.13 6.43 -9.17
CA SER A 17 8.23 5.30 -9.43
C SER A 17 7.73 4.66 -8.15
N VAL A 18 8.60 4.47 -7.16
CA VAL A 18 8.22 3.98 -5.82
C VAL A 18 7.22 4.91 -5.15
N LEU A 19 7.47 6.23 -5.16
CA LEU A 19 6.55 7.21 -4.57
C LEU A 19 5.16 7.15 -5.22
N SER A 20 5.11 7.06 -6.55
CA SER A 20 3.85 6.96 -7.29
C SER A 20 3.11 5.65 -6.97
N TRP A 21 3.83 4.53 -6.87
CA TRP A 21 3.25 3.24 -6.49
C TRP A 21 2.73 3.26 -5.05
N MET A 22 3.52 3.79 -4.11
CA MET A 22 3.13 3.91 -2.70
C MET A 22 1.92 4.83 -2.51
N ALA A 23 1.80 5.91 -3.28
CA ALA A 23 0.63 6.78 -3.26
C ALA A 23 -0.67 5.98 -3.55
N MET A 24 -0.64 5.09 -4.56
CA MET A 24 -1.76 4.20 -4.84
C MET A 24 -2.00 3.22 -3.69
N LEU A 25 -0.95 2.57 -3.17
CA LEU A 25 -1.07 1.57 -2.10
C LEU A 25 -1.67 2.15 -0.81
N PHE A 26 -1.40 3.41 -0.50
CA PHE A 26 -1.96 4.10 0.68
C PHE A 26 -3.37 4.65 0.46
N TYR A 27 -3.71 5.07 -0.75
CA TYR A 27 -4.97 5.74 -0.98
C TYR A 27 -6.09 4.80 -1.45
N LEU A 28 -5.76 3.77 -2.23
CA LEU A 28 -6.76 2.86 -2.78
C LEU A 28 -7.58 2.12 -1.71
N PRO A 29 -6.99 1.59 -0.61
CA PRO A 29 -7.78 0.97 0.45
C PRO A 29 -8.75 1.94 1.13
N ARG A 30 -8.39 3.24 1.21
CA ARG A 30 -9.29 4.27 1.75
C ARG A 30 -10.50 4.50 0.83
N LEU A 31 -10.31 4.46 -0.49
CA LEU A 31 -11.45 4.49 -1.42
C LEU A 31 -12.37 3.29 -1.22
N TYR A 32 -11.81 2.10 -0.95
CA TYR A 32 -12.60 0.90 -0.63
C TYR A 32 -13.40 1.04 0.67
N VAL A 33 -12.86 1.75 1.67
CA VAL A 33 -13.63 2.12 2.86
C VAL A 33 -14.84 2.95 2.47
N TYR A 34 -14.64 4.07 1.73
CA TYR A 34 -15.73 4.94 1.31
C TYR A 34 -16.75 4.21 0.43
N HIS A 35 -16.29 3.32 -0.44
CA HIS A 35 -17.16 2.47 -1.25
C HIS A 35 -18.07 1.61 -0.39
N GLN A 36 -17.51 0.93 0.62
CA GLN A 36 -18.25 0.02 1.47
C GLN A 36 -19.21 0.72 2.45
N GLU A 37 -18.83 1.90 2.95
CA GLU A 37 -19.60 2.67 3.94
C GLU A 37 -20.73 3.51 3.32
N ASN A 38 -20.69 3.75 1.99
CA ASN A 38 -21.68 4.59 1.30
C ASN A 38 -22.42 3.83 0.18
N LYS A 39 -22.60 2.53 0.31
CA LYS A 39 -23.25 1.68 -0.73
C LYS A 39 -24.63 2.17 -1.16
N ASP A 40 -25.34 2.85 -0.26
CA ASP A 40 -26.70 3.36 -0.51
C ASP A 40 -26.72 4.58 -1.43
N LYS A 41 -25.57 5.28 -1.57
CA LYS A 41 -25.43 6.51 -2.35
C LYS A 41 -24.92 6.20 -3.77
N LYS A 42 -25.81 5.76 -4.66
CA LYS A 42 -25.46 5.26 -6.01
C LYS A 42 -24.58 6.22 -6.81
N GLU A 43 -24.92 7.51 -6.87
CA GLU A 43 -24.15 8.51 -7.64
C GLU A 43 -22.72 8.66 -7.10
N PHE A 44 -22.56 8.69 -5.78
CA PHE A 44 -21.26 8.73 -5.13
C PHE A 44 -20.43 7.48 -5.45
N ILE A 45 -21.04 6.29 -5.39
CA ILE A 45 -20.36 5.02 -5.67
C ILE A 45 -19.89 4.93 -7.13
N GLU A 46 -20.63 5.44 -8.08
CA GLU A 46 -20.16 5.50 -9.48
C GLU A 46 -18.89 6.32 -9.64
N ILE A 47 -18.81 7.48 -8.97
CA ILE A 47 -17.60 8.31 -8.97
C ILE A 47 -16.44 7.58 -8.31
N VAL A 48 -16.68 6.94 -7.15
CA VAL A 48 -15.66 6.17 -6.42
C VAL A 48 -15.12 5.02 -7.27
N LYS A 49 -15.98 4.24 -7.92
CA LYS A 49 -15.59 3.15 -8.84
C LYS A 49 -14.66 3.65 -9.97
N ILE A 50 -14.92 4.84 -10.51
CA ILE A 50 -14.07 5.45 -11.54
C ILE A 50 -12.70 5.82 -10.95
N GLN A 51 -12.67 6.41 -9.74
CA GLN A 51 -11.43 6.79 -9.07
C GLN A 51 -10.58 5.57 -8.70
N GLU A 52 -11.19 4.53 -8.12
CA GLU A 52 -10.55 3.26 -7.80
C GLU A 52 -9.88 2.64 -9.02
N TYR A 53 -10.62 2.56 -10.14
CA TYR A 53 -10.11 1.99 -11.38
C TYR A 53 -8.96 2.81 -11.96
N LYS A 54 -9.12 4.15 -12.04
CA LYS A 54 -8.08 5.04 -12.60
C LYS A 54 -6.81 5.02 -11.75
N LEU A 55 -6.94 5.09 -10.43
CA LEU A 55 -5.82 5.06 -9.50
C LEU A 55 -5.03 3.75 -9.61
N TYR A 56 -5.73 2.61 -9.61
CA TYR A 56 -5.09 1.31 -9.74
C TYR A 56 -4.46 1.11 -11.12
N LYS A 57 -5.24 1.31 -12.19
CA LYS A 57 -4.85 0.91 -13.55
C LYS A 57 -3.87 1.87 -14.20
N TYR A 58 -4.04 3.18 -14.01
CA TYR A 58 -3.23 4.19 -14.71
C TYR A 58 -2.09 4.77 -13.88
N ILE A 59 -2.13 4.64 -12.56
CA ILE A 59 -1.05 5.11 -11.68
C ILE A 59 -0.32 3.93 -11.05
N GLY A 60 -1.03 3.07 -10.32
CA GLY A 60 -0.42 2.03 -9.50
C GLY A 60 0.29 0.95 -10.31
N VAL A 61 -0.39 0.34 -11.29
CA VAL A 61 0.18 -0.74 -12.10
C VAL A 61 1.39 -0.27 -12.92
N PRO A 62 1.34 0.86 -13.66
CA PRO A 62 2.52 1.35 -14.37
C PRO A 62 3.68 1.70 -13.44
N ALA A 63 3.40 2.37 -12.31
CA ALA A 63 4.43 2.73 -11.33
C ALA A 63 5.08 1.50 -10.68
N MET A 64 4.30 0.45 -10.38
CA MET A 64 4.82 -0.84 -9.90
C MET A 64 5.81 -1.44 -10.91
N TRP A 65 5.43 -1.54 -12.18
CA TRP A 65 6.30 -2.09 -13.21
C TRP A 65 7.54 -1.24 -13.46
N ALA A 66 7.41 0.09 -13.45
CA ALA A 66 8.53 1.01 -13.54
C ALA A 66 9.51 0.84 -12.36
N THR A 67 8.98 0.65 -11.14
CA THR A 67 9.76 0.34 -9.93
C THR A 67 10.53 -0.96 -10.08
N ILE A 68 9.87 -2.02 -10.54
CA ILE A 68 10.49 -3.33 -10.73
C ILE A 68 11.59 -3.25 -11.80
N ALA A 69 11.28 -2.68 -12.97
CA ALA A 69 12.22 -2.59 -14.08
C ALA A 69 13.48 -1.78 -13.72
N SER A 70 13.32 -0.61 -13.10
CA SER A 70 14.43 0.21 -12.64
C SER A 70 15.22 -0.47 -11.52
N GLY A 71 14.56 -1.18 -10.60
CA GLY A 71 15.21 -1.97 -9.56
C GLY A 71 16.06 -3.10 -10.12
N VAL A 72 15.57 -3.84 -11.12
CA VAL A 72 16.33 -4.88 -11.83
C VAL A 72 17.55 -4.29 -12.52
N PHE A 73 17.40 -3.16 -13.21
CA PHE A 73 18.54 -2.46 -13.83
C PHE A 73 19.61 -2.12 -12.80
N MET A 74 19.24 -1.59 -11.64
CA MET A 74 20.18 -1.23 -10.57
C MET A 74 20.92 -2.44 -10.01
N ILE A 75 20.26 -3.60 -9.93
CA ILE A 75 20.89 -4.86 -9.52
C ILE A 75 21.93 -5.30 -10.56
N ILE A 76 21.60 -5.22 -11.85
CA ILE A 76 22.54 -5.57 -12.93
C ILE A 76 23.75 -4.63 -12.92
N ALA A 77 23.51 -3.35 -12.66
CA ALA A 77 24.59 -2.34 -12.57
C ALA A 77 25.49 -2.51 -11.32
N ASN A 78 24.97 -3.11 -10.25
CA ASN A 78 25.71 -3.37 -9.01
C ASN A 78 25.36 -4.75 -8.41
N PRO A 79 25.95 -5.84 -8.94
CA PRO A 79 25.68 -7.21 -8.47
C PRO A 79 26.10 -7.48 -7.02
N ASP A 80 27.01 -6.67 -6.46
CA ASP A 80 27.48 -6.82 -5.08
C ASP A 80 26.37 -6.63 -4.04
N LEU A 81 25.24 -6.05 -4.42
CA LEU A 81 24.03 -5.96 -3.58
C LEU A 81 23.54 -7.35 -3.12
N PHE A 82 23.69 -8.38 -3.95
CA PHE A 82 23.31 -9.76 -3.57
C PHE A 82 24.19 -10.37 -2.48
N LYS A 83 25.34 -9.81 -2.16
CA LYS A 83 26.18 -10.28 -1.06
C LYS A 83 25.72 -9.77 0.31
N GLN A 84 24.72 -8.87 0.33
CA GLN A 84 24.29 -8.17 1.53
C GLN A 84 22.96 -8.73 2.06
N GLY A 85 22.93 -9.13 3.34
CA GLY A 85 21.74 -9.73 3.98
C GLY A 85 20.51 -8.82 3.99
N TRP A 86 20.69 -7.52 4.27
CA TRP A 86 19.59 -6.55 4.26
C TRP A 86 18.90 -6.44 2.90
N PHE A 87 19.66 -6.67 1.82
CA PHE A 87 19.11 -6.61 0.47
C PHE A 87 18.15 -7.77 0.20
N HIS A 88 18.45 -8.98 0.68
CA HIS A 88 17.54 -10.12 0.59
C HIS A 88 16.25 -9.90 1.41
N ALA A 89 16.39 -9.34 2.62
CA ALA A 89 15.23 -8.99 3.44
C ALA A 89 14.35 -7.94 2.74
N LYS A 90 14.95 -6.91 2.13
CA LYS A 90 14.24 -5.93 1.29
C LYS A 90 13.50 -6.61 0.14
N LEU A 91 14.15 -7.52 -0.59
CA LEU A 91 13.50 -8.22 -1.72
C LEU A 91 12.28 -9.03 -1.25
N LEU A 92 12.39 -9.71 -0.12
CA LEU A 92 11.27 -10.44 0.47
C LEU A 92 10.08 -9.50 0.78
N LEU A 93 10.35 -8.35 1.41
CA LEU A 93 9.31 -7.36 1.70
C LEU A 93 8.68 -6.79 0.43
N ILE A 94 9.46 -6.60 -0.65
CA ILE A 94 8.95 -6.15 -1.95
C ILE A 94 8.03 -7.22 -2.56
N ILE A 95 8.37 -8.50 -2.48
CA ILE A 95 7.51 -9.59 -2.96
C ILE A 95 6.17 -9.58 -2.21
N ILE A 96 6.20 -9.40 -0.89
CA ILE A 96 4.98 -9.27 -0.09
C ILE A 96 4.17 -8.04 -0.52
N LEU A 97 4.82 -6.91 -0.78
CA LEU A 97 4.18 -5.67 -1.23
C LEU A 97 3.54 -5.81 -2.63
N ILE A 98 4.19 -6.55 -3.55
CA ILE A 98 3.62 -6.90 -4.86
C ILE A 98 2.38 -7.79 -4.69
N GLY A 99 2.43 -8.78 -3.82
CA GLY A 99 1.29 -9.63 -3.46
C GLY A 99 0.13 -8.81 -2.90
N TYR A 100 0.42 -7.87 -2.00
CA TYR A 100 -0.55 -6.92 -1.48
C TYR A 100 -1.16 -6.06 -2.60
N SER A 101 -0.34 -5.48 -3.47
CA SER A 101 -0.80 -4.69 -4.63
C SER A 101 -1.73 -5.50 -5.55
N HIS A 102 -1.39 -6.77 -5.81
CA HIS A 102 -2.24 -7.67 -6.59
C HIS A 102 -3.58 -7.94 -5.90
N SER A 103 -3.57 -8.14 -4.58
CA SER A 103 -4.79 -8.37 -3.81
C SER A 103 -5.74 -7.17 -3.85
N LEU A 104 -5.22 -5.94 -3.90
CA LEU A 104 -6.03 -4.74 -4.12
C LEU A 104 -6.76 -4.81 -5.48
N GLY A 105 -6.09 -5.29 -6.54
CA GLY A 105 -6.73 -5.51 -7.83
C GLY A 105 -7.85 -6.54 -7.79
N VAL A 106 -7.72 -7.58 -6.96
CA VAL A 106 -8.79 -8.57 -6.73
C VAL A 106 -9.98 -7.91 -6.02
N TYR A 107 -9.73 -7.10 -4.99
CA TYR A 107 -10.79 -6.35 -4.31
C TYR A 107 -11.45 -5.31 -5.22
N LEU A 108 -10.68 -4.60 -6.04
CA LEU A 108 -11.21 -3.69 -7.06
C LEU A 108 -12.26 -4.37 -7.95
N ASN A 109 -11.93 -5.56 -8.46
CA ASN A 109 -12.85 -6.31 -9.31
C ASN A 109 -14.11 -6.76 -8.57
N LYS A 110 -14.00 -7.15 -7.29
CA LYS A 110 -15.16 -7.53 -6.46
C LYS A 110 -16.04 -6.33 -6.13
N LEU A 111 -15.44 -5.18 -5.82
CA LEU A 111 -16.17 -3.94 -5.55
C LEU A 111 -16.90 -3.44 -6.80
N LYS A 112 -16.22 -3.47 -7.97
CA LYS A 112 -16.83 -3.09 -9.25
C LYS A 112 -18.11 -3.90 -9.56
N LYS A 113 -18.15 -5.17 -9.15
CA LYS A 113 -19.29 -6.08 -9.37
C LYS A 113 -20.28 -6.11 -8.19
N ASP A 114 -20.05 -5.31 -7.16
CA ASP A 114 -20.83 -5.30 -5.92
C ASP A 114 -20.83 -6.67 -5.18
N GLU A 115 -19.80 -7.51 -5.43
CA GLU A 115 -19.65 -8.86 -4.84
C GLU A 115 -18.76 -8.86 -3.57
N CYS A 116 -18.25 -7.71 -3.14
CA CYS A 116 -17.34 -7.63 -2.01
C CYS A 116 -18.09 -7.79 -0.68
N LYS A 117 -17.72 -8.85 0.06
CA LYS A 117 -18.31 -9.18 1.38
C LYS A 117 -17.54 -8.55 2.56
N LYS A 118 -16.42 -7.85 2.30
CA LYS A 118 -15.61 -7.22 3.35
C LYS A 118 -16.20 -5.86 3.71
N GLU A 119 -16.23 -5.54 5.00
CA GLU A 119 -16.72 -4.26 5.51
C GLU A 119 -15.64 -3.16 5.44
N GLY A 120 -16.04 -1.89 5.59
CA GLY A 120 -15.11 -0.75 5.59
C GLY A 120 -13.99 -0.90 6.63
N LYS A 121 -14.32 -1.37 7.86
CA LYS A 121 -13.32 -1.63 8.92
C LYS A 121 -12.21 -2.58 8.51
N PHE A 122 -12.49 -3.59 7.67
CA PHE A 122 -11.46 -4.46 7.13
C PHE A 122 -10.45 -3.66 6.28
N PHE A 123 -10.93 -2.81 5.39
CA PHE A 123 -10.06 -2.00 4.53
C PHE A 123 -9.29 -0.93 5.31
N ARG A 124 -9.85 -0.41 6.42
CA ARG A 124 -9.13 0.47 7.36
C ARG A 124 -7.92 -0.24 7.97
N ALA A 125 -8.11 -1.44 8.52
CA ALA A 125 -7.00 -2.24 9.04
C ALA A 125 -6.04 -2.67 7.94
N TYR A 126 -6.55 -3.06 6.78
CA TYR A 126 -5.77 -3.49 5.63
C TYR A 126 -4.87 -2.39 5.06
N ASN A 127 -5.24 -1.11 5.23
CA ASN A 127 -4.44 0.05 4.83
C ASN A 127 -3.14 0.21 5.65
N GLU A 128 -3.04 -0.42 6.82
CA GLU A 128 -1.83 -0.37 7.64
C GLU A 128 -0.70 -1.28 7.10
N VAL A 129 -1.04 -2.29 6.30
CA VAL A 129 -0.06 -3.24 5.74
C VAL A 129 1.02 -2.54 4.90
N PRO A 130 0.71 -1.71 3.89
CA PRO A 130 1.74 -1.03 3.12
C PRO A 130 2.56 -0.04 3.97
N THR A 131 2.00 0.51 5.04
CA THR A 131 2.71 1.40 5.96
C THR A 131 3.84 0.66 6.67
N VAL A 132 3.55 -0.50 7.24
CA VAL A 132 4.57 -1.35 7.90
C VAL A 132 5.66 -1.74 6.90
N LEU A 133 5.27 -2.24 5.73
CA LEU A 133 6.21 -2.67 4.70
C LEU A 133 7.10 -1.52 4.23
N ALA A 134 6.53 -0.32 4.03
CA ALA A 134 7.29 0.86 3.64
C ALA A 134 8.32 1.27 4.71
N ILE A 135 7.93 1.30 5.98
CA ILE A 135 8.84 1.62 7.09
C ILE A 135 10.02 0.64 7.12
N LEU A 136 9.74 -0.67 7.04
CA LEU A 136 10.78 -1.69 7.06
C LEU A 136 11.70 -1.61 5.84
N ILE A 137 11.13 -1.48 4.62
CA ILE A 137 11.92 -1.38 3.38
C ILE A 137 12.84 -0.17 3.42
N VAL A 138 12.31 1.00 3.78
CA VAL A 138 13.10 2.24 3.84
C VAL A 138 14.20 2.15 4.90
N THR A 139 13.86 1.63 6.09
CA THR A 139 14.83 1.44 7.17
C THR A 139 15.99 0.54 6.74
N TYR A 140 15.70 -0.61 6.11
CA TYR A 140 16.75 -1.53 5.67
C TYR A 140 17.64 -0.94 4.58
N VAL A 141 17.06 -0.15 3.67
CA VAL A 141 17.82 0.51 2.59
C VAL A 141 18.75 1.61 3.13
N ILE A 142 18.28 2.38 4.10
CA ILE A 142 19.05 3.52 4.65
C ILE A 142 20.14 3.03 5.59
N LEU A 143 19.79 2.11 6.50
CA LEU A 143 20.75 1.59 7.48
C LEU A 143 21.70 0.55 6.87
N LYS A 144 21.35 -0.04 5.72
CA LYS A 144 22.05 -1.18 5.10
C LYS A 144 22.23 -2.35 6.08
N ASP A 145 21.26 -2.53 6.97
CA ASP A 145 21.24 -3.52 8.04
C ASP A 145 19.80 -3.92 8.35
N ILE A 146 19.63 -5.01 9.10
CA ILE A 146 18.32 -5.50 9.59
C ILE A 146 18.24 -5.27 11.10
N PRO A 147 17.70 -4.14 11.56
CA PRO A 147 17.54 -3.88 12.99
C PRO A 147 16.38 -4.74 13.54
N ILE A 148 16.68 -5.96 13.95
CA ILE A 148 15.71 -7.00 14.33
C ILE A 148 14.75 -6.50 15.40
N LEU A 149 15.27 -5.87 16.48
CA LEU A 149 14.45 -5.37 17.58
C LEU A 149 13.46 -4.29 17.12
N PHE A 150 13.90 -3.36 16.27
CA PHE A 150 13.05 -2.34 15.66
C PHE A 150 12.00 -2.99 14.76
N SER A 151 12.39 -3.96 13.94
CA SER A 151 11.49 -4.63 13.00
C SER A 151 10.37 -5.40 13.72
N ILE A 152 10.70 -6.08 14.80
CA ILE A 152 9.72 -6.75 15.67
C ILE A 152 8.81 -5.70 16.34
N GLY A 153 9.39 -4.65 16.91
CA GLY A 153 8.63 -3.60 17.62
C GLY A 153 7.62 -2.91 16.71
N ILE A 154 8.02 -2.49 15.50
CA ILE A 154 7.12 -1.82 14.56
C ILE A 154 6.02 -2.77 14.05
N THR A 155 6.36 -4.03 13.78
CA THR A 155 5.39 -5.04 13.33
C THR A 155 4.34 -5.33 14.40
N LEU A 156 4.75 -5.50 15.66
CA LEU A 156 3.84 -5.71 16.79
C LEU A 156 2.96 -4.48 17.04
N PHE A 157 3.54 -3.28 16.95
CA PHE A 157 2.78 -2.03 17.08
C PHE A 157 1.64 -1.95 16.07
N PHE A 158 1.93 -2.16 14.78
CA PHE A 158 0.89 -2.11 13.74
C PHE A 158 -0.07 -3.30 13.81
N ALA A 159 0.38 -4.48 14.22
CA ALA A 159 -0.51 -5.60 14.49
C ALA A 159 -1.52 -5.24 15.60
N PHE A 160 -1.07 -4.57 16.67
CA PHE A 160 -1.96 -4.05 17.71
C PHE A 160 -2.93 -2.98 17.20
N VAL A 161 -2.46 -2.04 16.37
CA VAL A 161 -3.32 -1.03 15.72
C VAL A 161 -4.40 -1.69 14.87
N MET A 162 -4.03 -2.62 14.00
CA MET A 162 -4.97 -3.37 13.17
C MET A 162 -5.99 -4.15 14.02
N TYR A 163 -5.54 -4.80 15.10
CA TYR A 163 -6.42 -5.48 16.04
C TYR A 163 -7.43 -4.51 16.66
N LYS A 164 -6.99 -3.35 17.11
CA LYS A 164 -7.86 -2.31 17.67
C LYS A 164 -8.90 -1.83 16.65
N ILE A 165 -8.49 -1.55 15.41
CA ILE A 165 -9.41 -1.14 14.33
C ILE A 165 -10.49 -2.21 14.10
N MET A 166 -10.12 -3.49 14.12
CA MET A 166 -11.06 -4.59 13.90
C MET A 166 -12.00 -4.84 15.09
N THR A 167 -11.60 -4.51 16.31
CA THR A 167 -12.37 -4.79 17.55
C THR A 167 -13.21 -3.63 18.05
N VAL A 168 -12.89 -2.39 17.66
CA VAL A 168 -13.71 -1.23 18.02
C VAL A 168 -15.06 -1.33 17.29
N LYS A 169 -16.16 -1.46 18.04
CA LYS A 169 -17.52 -1.32 17.52
C LYS A 169 -17.74 0.14 17.10
N GLU A 170 -18.30 0.35 15.92
CA GLU A 170 -18.75 1.67 15.47
C GLU A 170 -19.79 2.22 16.46
N LYS A 171 -19.34 3.17 17.29
CA LYS A 171 -20.16 3.83 18.31
C LYS A 171 -20.50 5.27 17.93
N THR A 172 -20.25 5.69 16.70
CA THR A 172 -20.17 7.12 16.34
C THR A 172 -21.29 7.60 15.41
N GLU A 173 -22.00 6.73 14.68
CA GLU A 173 -23.07 7.19 13.80
C GLU A 173 -24.40 7.45 14.55
N ASP A 174 -24.66 6.76 15.66
CA ASP A 174 -25.89 6.94 16.43
C ASP A 174 -25.95 8.28 17.19
N LYS A 175 -24.80 8.90 17.52
CA LYS A 175 -24.78 10.18 18.23
C LYS A 175 -24.96 11.37 17.30
N GLU A 176 -24.40 11.34 16.11
CA GLU A 176 -24.51 12.44 15.15
C GLU A 176 -25.92 12.55 14.55
N ASN A 177 -26.60 11.41 14.37
CA ASN A 177 -28.01 11.37 13.96
C ASN A 177 -28.99 11.74 15.09
N GLN A 178 -28.64 11.56 16.35
CA GLN A 178 -29.46 12.01 17.49
C GLN A 178 -29.36 13.53 17.68
N ASP A 179 -28.18 14.11 17.53
CA ASP A 179 -27.99 15.58 17.64
C ASP A 179 -28.60 16.35 16.46
N ALA A 180 -28.62 15.75 15.26
CA ALA A 180 -29.26 16.34 14.07
C ALA A 180 -30.80 16.27 14.11
N SER A 181 -31.39 15.45 14.96
CA SER A 181 -32.87 15.33 15.12
C SER A 181 -33.43 16.25 16.20
N ILE A 182 -32.60 17.04 16.90
CA ILE A 182 -33.01 17.93 18.01
C ILE A 182 -32.97 19.43 17.60
N HIS A 183 -32.57 19.72 16.38
CA HIS A 183 -32.58 21.05 15.75
C HIS A 183 -33.41 21.01 14.47
#